data_cb0cdd3aaa1f4b127d902e761f721e1c
#
_entry.id   cb0cdd3aaa1f4b127d902e761f721e1c
#
_cell.length_a   1.000
_cell.length_b   1.000
_cell.length_c   1.000
_cell.angle_alpha   90.00
_cell.angle_beta   90.00
_cell.angle_gamma   90.00
#
_symmetry.space_group_name_H-M   'P 1'
#
loop_
_entity.id
_entity.type
_entity.pdbx_description
1 polymer ?
#
loop_
_entity_poly.entity_id
_entity_poly.type
_entity_poly.pdbx_seq_one_letter_code
_entity_poly.pdbx_strand_id
1 'polypeptide(L)'
;MHTLPRVSLRHVGIYVTDFDMMLDFYCRLFGFQVSDRSDAHKGHKVAFLSNDPNAHHVFVMASGREKGSASTINQISFYVDSLADVRRYWQALMKEQLVTRKYATTHGNAWSV
;
A
#
# COMPACT_ATOMS: atom_id res chain seq x y z
N MET A 1 9.46 2.00 31.63
CA MET A 1 10.42 2.87 30.89
C MET A 1 11.21 2.02 29.93
N HIS A 2 11.32 2.46 28.70
CA HIS A 2 12.08 1.73 27.68
C HIS A 2 13.57 2.03 27.78
N THR A 3 14.41 0.98 27.92
CA THR A 3 15.85 1.10 28.10
C THR A 3 16.68 0.80 26.85
N LEU A 4 16.05 0.23 25.81
CA LEU A 4 16.70 -0.04 24.55
C LEU A 4 16.52 1.14 23.57
N PRO A 5 17.31 1.22 22.49
CA PRO A 5 17.14 2.26 21.49
C PRO A 5 15.74 2.26 20.89
N ARG A 6 15.24 3.46 20.59
CA ARG A 6 13.96 3.60 19.89
C ARG A 6 14.05 3.03 18.49
N VAL A 7 13.04 2.28 18.08
CA VAL A 7 12.92 1.78 16.71
C VAL A 7 11.92 2.62 15.92
N SER A 8 12.04 2.61 14.61
CA SER A 8 11.09 3.21 13.70
C SER A 8 10.71 2.21 12.61
N LEU A 9 9.48 2.30 12.12
CA LEU A 9 9.03 1.47 11.02
C LEU A 9 9.82 1.80 9.76
N ARG A 10 10.39 0.78 9.10
CA ARG A 10 11.19 0.97 7.89
C ARG A 10 10.41 0.58 6.64
N HIS A 11 9.89 -0.62 6.60
CA HIS A 11 9.09 -1.10 5.48
C HIS A 11 8.10 -2.16 5.94
N VAL A 12 7.10 -2.38 5.10
CA VAL A 12 6.07 -3.42 5.28
C VAL A 12 6.06 -4.32 4.06
N GLY A 13 5.95 -5.62 4.28
CA GLY A 13 5.80 -6.60 3.21
C GLY A 13 4.47 -7.35 3.32
N ILE A 14 3.83 -7.59 2.20
CA ILE A 14 2.58 -8.36 2.12
C ILE A 14 2.65 -9.43 1.04
N TYR A 15 1.90 -10.51 1.25
CA TYR A 15 1.60 -11.48 0.21
C TYR A 15 0.30 -11.09 -0.49
N VAL A 16 0.27 -11.22 -1.81
CA VAL A 16 -0.90 -10.89 -2.63
C VAL A 16 -1.34 -12.09 -3.48
N THR A 17 -2.62 -12.09 -3.84
CA THR A 17 -3.20 -13.13 -4.70
C THR A 17 -2.97 -12.86 -6.18
N ASP A 18 -3.06 -11.61 -6.59
CA ASP A 18 -2.84 -11.16 -7.97
C ASP A 18 -1.74 -10.10 -7.97
N PHE A 19 -0.52 -10.56 -8.22
CA PHE A 19 0.68 -9.74 -8.13
C PHE A 19 0.66 -8.58 -9.14
N ASP A 20 0.33 -8.87 -10.40
CA ASP A 20 0.41 -7.86 -11.46
C ASP A 20 -0.66 -6.77 -11.27
N MET A 21 -1.87 -7.15 -10.87
CA MET A 21 -2.95 -6.21 -10.59
C MET A 21 -2.61 -5.31 -9.39
N MET A 22 -2.10 -5.89 -8.32
CA MET A 22 -1.73 -5.13 -7.12
C MET A 22 -0.53 -4.22 -7.37
N LEU A 23 0.45 -4.69 -8.14
CA LEU A 23 1.60 -3.88 -8.51
C LEU A 23 1.16 -2.67 -9.35
N ASP A 24 0.30 -2.88 -10.34
CA ASP A 24 -0.28 -1.79 -11.13
C ASP A 24 -1.02 -0.78 -10.25
N PHE A 25 -1.83 -1.26 -9.32
CA PHE A 25 -2.58 -0.40 -8.40
C PHE A 25 -1.68 0.56 -7.63
N TYR A 26 -0.66 0.03 -6.96
CA TYR A 26 0.22 0.86 -6.14
C TYR A 26 1.11 1.79 -6.98
N CYS A 27 1.59 1.34 -8.12
CA CYS A 27 2.43 2.17 -8.97
C CYS A 27 1.63 3.25 -9.69
N ARG A 28 0.53 2.89 -10.30
CA ARG A 28 -0.26 3.81 -11.14
C ARG A 28 -1.05 4.80 -10.31
N LEU A 29 -1.72 4.35 -9.25
CA LEU A 29 -2.58 5.21 -8.44
C LEU A 29 -1.83 5.92 -7.31
N PHE A 30 -0.93 5.24 -6.63
CA PHE A 30 -0.25 5.81 -5.47
C PHE A 30 1.16 6.31 -5.77
N GLY A 31 1.61 6.18 -7.02
CA GLY A 31 2.89 6.74 -7.42
C GLY A 31 4.11 6.01 -6.90
N PHE A 32 3.97 4.78 -6.43
CA PHE A 32 5.13 3.98 -6.07
C PHE A 32 5.94 3.62 -7.30
N GLN A 33 7.23 3.51 -7.13
CA GLN A 33 8.17 3.05 -8.16
C GLN A 33 8.79 1.73 -7.73
N VAL A 34 8.96 0.83 -8.69
CA VAL A 34 9.67 -0.43 -8.47
C VAL A 34 11.16 -0.13 -8.40
N SER A 35 11.74 -0.30 -7.23
CA SER A 35 13.18 -0.12 -7.02
C SER A 35 13.97 -1.39 -7.29
N ASP A 36 13.33 -2.54 -7.09
CA ASP A 36 13.91 -3.84 -7.41
C ASP A 36 12.80 -4.87 -7.60
N ARG A 37 13.08 -5.92 -8.38
CA ARG A 37 12.09 -6.95 -8.68
C ARG A 37 12.78 -8.30 -8.96
N SER A 38 12.14 -9.38 -8.53
CA SER A 38 12.50 -10.74 -8.92
C SER A 38 11.22 -11.52 -9.24
N ASP A 39 11.22 -12.22 -10.37
CA ASP A 39 10.07 -13.04 -10.76
C ASP A 39 10.20 -14.50 -10.34
N ALA A 40 11.31 -14.87 -9.68
CA ALA A 40 11.62 -16.27 -9.30
C ALA A 40 12.25 -16.41 -7.92
N HIS A 41 11.98 -15.48 -7.00
CA HIS A 41 12.54 -15.56 -5.65
C HIS A 41 11.81 -16.64 -4.84
N LYS A 42 12.49 -17.76 -4.58
CA LYS A 42 11.91 -18.89 -3.83
C LYS A 42 10.53 -19.33 -4.35
N GLY A 43 10.35 -19.31 -5.68
CA GLY A 43 9.09 -19.66 -6.32
C GLY A 43 8.04 -18.54 -6.34
N HIS A 44 8.38 -17.33 -5.90
CA HIS A 44 7.47 -16.20 -5.84
C HIS A 44 7.97 -15.04 -6.70
N LYS A 45 7.03 -14.23 -7.19
CA LYS A 45 7.32 -12.88 -7.68
C LYS A 45 7.42 -11.95 -6.48
N VAL A 46 8.43 -11.09 -6.48
CA VAL A 46 8.64 -10.10 -5.42
C VAL A 46 8.94 -8.76 -6.06
N ALA A 47 8.34 -7.69 -5.55
CA ALA A 47 8.65 -6.32 -5.93
C ALA A 47 8.91 -5.47 -4.70
N PHE A 48 9.96 -4.66 -4.79
CA PHE A 48 10.33 -3.67 -3.80
C PHE A 48 9.91 -2.30 -4.32
N LEU A 49 9.08 -1.59 -3.55
CA LEU A 49 8.46 -0.34 -3.99
C LEU A 49 8.90 0.81 -3.10
N SER A 50 9.10 1.97 -3.69
CA SER A 50 9.41 3.19 -2.97
C SER A 50 8.69 4.39 -3.57
N ASN A 51 8.29 5.31 -2.72
CA ASN A 51 7.88 6.66 -3.06
C ASN A 51 8.69 7.71 -2.29
N ASP A 52 9.78 7.28 -1.69
CA ASP A 52 10.71 8.12 -0.94
C ASP A 52 12.08 8.06 -1.64
N PRO A 53 12.60 9.21 -2.13
CA PRO A 53 13.89 9.24 -2.84
C PRO A 53 15.07 8.82 -1.96
N ASN A 54 14.92 8.83 -0.65
CA ASN A 54 15.96 8.45 0.30
C ASN A 54 15.86 7.00 0.78
N ALA A 55 14.88 6.24 0.29
CA ALA A 55 14.69 4.85 0.69
C ALA A 55 14.67 3.94 -0.54
N HIS A 56 15.43 2.85 -0.47
CA HIS A 56 15.40 1.84 -1.52
C HIS A 56 14.00 1.26 -1.67
N HIS A 57 13.36 0.95 -0.55
CA HIS A 57 11.97 0.49 -0.54
C HIS A 57 11.31 0.82 0.80
N VAL A 58 10.02 1.05 0.75
CA VAL A 58 9.16 1.24 1.91
C VAL A 58 8.02 0.23 1.94
N PHE A 59 7.81 -0.48 0.84
CA PHE A 59 6.74 -1.44 0.67
C PHE A 59 7.25 -2.62 -0.17
N VAL A 60 6.99 -3.84 0.29
CA VAL A 60 7.37 -5.06 -0.41
C VAL A 60 6.12 -5.88 -0.71
N MET A 61 6.03 -6.36 -1.92
CA MET A 61 4.91 -7.17 -2.36
C MET A 61 5.42 -8.51 -2.90
N ALA A 62 4.83 -9.59 -2.44
CA ALA A 62 5.16 -10.93 -2.92
C ALA A 62 3.91 -11.68 -3.35
N SER A 63 4.02 -12.48 -4.39
CA SER A 63 2.96 -13.40 -4.81
C SER A 63 2.85 -14.57 -3.82
N GLY A 64 1.78 -15.35 -3.92
CA GLY A 64 1.65 -16.61 -3.19
C GLY A 64 0.59 -16.63 -2.11
N ARG A 65 -0.17 -15.54 -1.94
CA ARG A 65 -1.34 -15.60 -1.09
C ARG A 65 -2.45 -16.38 -1.78
N GLU A 66 -3.00 -17.39 -1.12
CA GLU A 66 -4.12 -18.16 -1.65
C GLU A 66 -5.38 -17.30 -1.74
N LYS A 67 -6.08 -17.42 -2.86
CA LYS A 67 -7.37 -16.75 -3.06
C LYS A 67 -8.38 -17.24 -2.02
N GLY A 68 -9.07 -16.29 -1.39
CA GLY A 68 -10.05 -16.59 -0.35
C GLY A 68 -9.47 -16.81 1.04
N SER A 69 -8.16 -16.78 1.21
CA SER A 69 -7.54 -16.86 2.53
C SER A 69 -7.86 -15.63 3.38
N ALA A 70 -7.98 -15.84 4.70
CA ALA A 70 -8.20 -14.74 5.63
C ALA A 70 -7.01 -13.78 5.63
N SER A 71 -7.28 -12.48 5.76
CA SER A 71 -6.23 -11.48 5.91
C SER A 71 -5.86 -11.30 7.38
N THR A 72 -4.58 -11.26 7.67
CA THR A 72 -4.06 -10.85 8.97
C THR A 72 -3.79 -9.35 9.04
N ILE A 73 -3.89 -8.66 7.90
CA ILE A 73 -3.71 -7.22 7.80
C ILE A 73 -5.08 -6.56 7.88
N ASN A 74 -5.28 -5.73 8.90
CA ASN A 74 -6.49 -4.96 9.05
C ASN A 74 -6.55 -3.80 8.07
N GLN A 75 -5.46 -3.03 7.98
CA GLN A 75 -5.36 -1.89 7.07
C GLN A 75 -3.91 -1.50 6.81
N ILE A 76 -3.67 -0.93 5.66
CA ILE A 76 -2.48 -0.17 5.34
C ILE A 76 -2.97 1.23 4.98
N SER A 77 -2.58 2.22 5.78
CA SER A 77 -3.08 3.58 5.63
C SER A 77 -2.00 4.51 5.13
N PHE A 78 -2.38 5.36 4.21
CA PHE A 78 -1.54 6.42 3.67
C PHE A 78 -2.22 7.76 3.95
N TYR A 79 -1.45 8.82 4.02
CA TYR A 79 -2.02 10.15 4.13
C TYR A 79 -1.56 11.03 2.98
N VAL A 80 -2.34 12.05 2.71
CA VAL A 80 -2.06 13.09 1.74
C VAL A 80 -2.09 14.45 2.45
N ASP A 81 -1.62 15.49 1.77
CA ASP A 81 -1.38 16.77 2.42
C ASP A 81 -2.62 17.62 2.65
N SER A 82 -3.73 17.32 1.96
CA SER A 82 -4.93 18.16 2.03
C SER A 82 -6.22 17.35 1.85
N LEU A 83 -7.33 17.92 2.30
CA LEU A 83 -8.66 17.36 2.03
C LEU A 83 -8.98 17.33 0.53
N ALA A 84 -8.48 18.30 -0.23
CA ALA A 84 -8.62 18.30 -1.68
C ALA A 84 -7.95 17.05 -2.31
N ASP A 85 -6.80 16.64 -1.80
CA ASP A 85 -6.12 15.43 -2.25
C ASP A 85 -6.89 14.16 -1.87
N VAL A 86 -7.49 14.11 -0.67
CA VAL A 86 -8.40 13.02 -0.29
C VAL A 86 -9.54 12.89 -1.30
N ARG A 87 -10.16 14.01 -1.69
CA ARG A 87 -11.23 14.03 -2.69
C ARG A 87 -10.76 13.54 -4.05
N ARG A 88 -9.57 13.94 -4.48
CA ARG A 88 -8.98 13.49 -5.75
C ARG A 88 -8.78 11.97 -5.77
N TYR A 89 -8.27 11.40 -4.69
CA TYR A 89 -8.14 9.95 -4.56
C TYR A 89 -9.50 9.27 -4.52
N TRP A 90 -10.46 9.81 -3.77
CA TRP A 90 -11.81 9.26 -3.76
C TRP A 90 -12.42 9.21 -5.17
N GLN A 91 -12.29 10.28 -5.95
CA GLN A 91 -12.78 10.32 -7.32
C GLN A 91 -12.08 9.30 -8.22
N ALA A 92 -10.76 9.18 -8.12
CA ALA A 92 -9.98 8.21 -8.89
C ALA A 92 -10.38 6.77 -8.55
N LEU A 93 -10.54 6.46 -7.26
CA LEU A 93 -10.92 5.13 -6.79
C LEU A 93 -12.37 4.79 -7.16
N MET A 94 -13.28 5.75 -7.09
CA MET A 94 -14.67 5.58 -7.54
C MET A 94 -14.75 5.30 -9.03
N LYS A 95 -13.98 6.02 -9.84
CA LYS A 95 -13.93 5.81 -11.29
C LYS A 95 -13.52 4.39 -11.66
N GLU A 96 -12.64 3.78 -10.89
CA GLU A 96 -12.17 2.42 -11.09
C GLU A 96 -12.98 1.37 -10.29
N GLN A 97 -14.04 1.79 -9.63
CA GLN A 97 -14.93 0.92 -8.83
C GLN A 97 -14.20 0.18 -7.70
N LEU A 98 -13.17 0.82 -7.14
CA LEU A 98 -12.36 0.26 -6.05
C LEU A 98 -12.87 0.65 -4.66
N VAL A 99 -13.78 1.62 -4.57
CA VAL A 99 -14.45 1.98 -3.33
C VAL A 99 -15.95 1.98 -3.53
N THR A 100 -16.68 1.64 -2.49
CA THR A 100 -18.16 1.59 -2.50
C THR A 100 -18.79 2.78 -1.79
N ARG A 101 -18.04 3.49 -0.94
CA ARG A 101 -18.52 4.67 -0.24
C ARG A 101 -18.69 5.84 -1.19
N LYS A 102 -19.83 6.50 -1.10
CA LYS A 102 -20.13 7.68 -1.90
C LYS A 102 -19.66 8.99 -1.27
N TYR A 103 -19.00 8.93 -0.13
CA TYR A 103 -18.52 10.09 0.61
C TYR A 103 -17.30 9.74 1.46
N ALA A 104 -16.48 10.73 1.74
CA ALA A 104 -15.39 10.62 2.69
C ALA A 104 -15.93 10.54 4.13
N THR A 105 -15.21 9.86 4.99
CA THR A 105 -15.56 9.71 6.41
C THR A 105 -14.50 10.31 7.30
N THR A 106 -14.86 10.58 8.54
CA THR A 106 -13.93 11.05 9.56
C THR A 106 -13.62 9.95 10.56
N HIS A 107 -12.38 9.93 11.02
CA HIS A 107 -11.92 9.10 12.12
C HIS A 107 -11.18 10.00 13.10
N GLY A 108 -11.80 10.29 14.24
CA GLY A 108 -11.23 11.26 15.18
C GLY A 108 -11.05 12.61 14.52
N ASN A 109 -9.81 13.02 14.30
CA ASN A 109 -9.47 14.29 13.67
C ASN A 109 -9.01 14.16 12.21
N ALA A 110 -9.25 13.02 11.56
CA ALA A 110 -8.80 12.75 10.19
C ALA A 110 -9.96 12.44 9.26
N TRP A 111 -9.85 12.85 8.00
CA TRP A 111 -10.74 12.45 6.91
C TRP A 111 -10.11 11.26 6.16
N SER A 112 -10.95 10.33 5.71
CA SER A 112 -10.49 9.17 4.94
C SER A 112 -11.49 8.73 3.88
N VAL A 113 -11.00 7.97 2.95
CA VAL A 113 -11.79 7.28 1.91
C VAL A 113 -11.50 5.80 1.93
#